data_95698e3b1e9144cfd8c3eea345108e00
#
_entry.id   95698e3b1e9144cfd8c3eea345108e00
#
_cell.length_a   1.000
_cell.length_b   1.000
_cell.length_c   1.000
_cell.angle_alpha   90.00
_cell.angle_beta   90.00
_cell.angle_gamma   90.00
#
_symmetry.space_group_name_H-M   'P 1'
#
loop_
_entity.id
_entity.type
_entity.pdbx_description
1 polymer ?
#
loop_
_entity_poly.entity_id
_entity_poly.type
_entity_poly.pdbx_seq_one_letter_code
_entity_poly.pdbx_strand_id
1 'polypeptide(L)'
;MALKPMNCPAHVLIFRQGIKSYRDLPLRLYENGCCHRNEPHGALHGLMRVRQFTQDDAHIFCREDQIVEEVRAFCALADRIYKDFGF
;
A
#
# COMPACT_ATOMS: atom_id res chain seq x y z
N MET A 1 22.43 -7.80 -1.75
CA MET A 1 21.50 -7.12 -0.83
C MET A 1 20.97 -5.85 -1.49
N ALA A 2 19.70 -5.56 -1.30
CA ALA A 2 19.06 -4.39 -1.89
C ALA A 2 18.13 -3.74 -0.87
N LEU A 3 18.03 -2.41 -0.93
CA LEU A 3 17.08 -1.64 -0.13
C LEU A 3 15.93 -1.23 -1.03
N LYS A 4 14.71 -1.55 -0.62
CA LYS A 4 13.54 -1.20 -1.44
C LYS A 4 13.00 0.18 -1.06
N PRO A 5 12.75 1.04 -2.06
CA PRO A 5 12.16 2.36 -1.80
C PRO A 5 10.64 2.33 -1.65
N MET A 6 9.99 1.29 -2.11
CA MET A 6 8.54 1.12 -2.01
C MET A 6 8.17 -0.35 -2.11
N ASN A 7 6.96 -0.69 -1.67
CA ASN A 7 6.49 -2.07 -1.64
C ASN A 7 5.78 -2.49 -2.93
N CYS A 8 5.37 -1.54 -3.76
CA CYS A 8 4.56 -1.82 -4.94
C CYS A 8 5.18 -2.83 -5.91
N PRO A 9 6.48 -2.74 -6.28
CA PRO A 9 7.05 -3.69 -7.22
C PRO A 9 6.98 -5.13 -6.75
N ALA A 10 7.21 -5.38 -5.45
CA ALA A 10 7.16 -6.73 -4.90
C ALA A 10 5.73 -7.28 -4.94
N HIS A 11 4.73 -6.47 -4.59
CA HIS A 11 3.34 -6.88 -4.67
C HIS A 11 2.91 -7.18 -6.11
N VAL A 12 3.35 -6.38 -7.06
CA VAL A 12 3.07 -6.62 -8.48
C VAL A 12 3.69 -7.94 -8.93
N LEU A 13 4.91 -8.24 -8.51
CA LEU A 13 5.55 -9.51 -8.83
C LEU A 13 4.80 -10.70 -8.23
N ILE A 14 4.33 -10.58 -7.01
CA ILE A 14 3.52 -11.63 -6.37
C ILE A 14 2.22 -11.83 -7.15
N PHE A 15 1.57 -10.74 -7.56
CA PHE A 15 0.33 -10.82 -8.34
C PHE A 15 0.56 -11.50 -9.68
N ARG A 16 1.71 -11.30 -10.31
CA ARG A 16 2.05 -11.90 -11.61
C ARG A 16 2.37 -13.38 -11.52
N GLN A 17 2.66 -13.90 -10.33
CA GLN A 17 2.93 -15.32 -10.14
C GLN A 17 1.64 -16.12 -10.25
N GLY A 18 1.70 -17.21 -11.01
CA GLY A 18 0.54 -18.06 -11.21
C GLY A 18 -0.48 -17.48 -12.18
N ILE A 19 -1.45 -18.28 -12.54
CA ILE A 19 -2.51 -17.90 -13.46
C ILE A 19 -3.61 -17.25 -12.66
N LYS A 20 -3.97 -16.01 -13.02
CA LYS A 20 -5.05 -15.27 -12.40
C LYS A 20 -6.23 -15.17 -13.35
N SER A 21 -7.39 -15.55 -12.89
CA SER A 21 -8.65 -15.39 -13.59
C SER A 21 -9.34 -14.11 -13.07
N TYR A 22 -10.22 -13.53 -13.87
CA TYR A 22 -11.02 -12.41 -13.41
C TYR A 22 -11.86 -12.75 -12.16
N ARG A 23 -12.10 -14.05 -11.94
CA ARG A 23 -12.83 -14.53 -10.76
C ARG A 23 -12.02 -14.46 -9.49
N ASP A 24 -10.69 -14.38 -9.60
CA ASP A 24 -9.80 -14.24 -8.44
C ASP A 24 -9.75 -12.81 -7.93
N LEU A 25 -10.31 -11.88 -8.66
CA LEU A 25 -10.31 -10.46 -8.29
C LEU A 25 -11.57 -10.11 -7.49
N PRO A 26 -11.50 -9.20 -6.52
CA PRO A 26 -10.31 -8.45 -6.14
C PRO A 26 -9.34 -9.30 -5.31
N LEU A 27 -8.05 -9.06 -5.50
CA LEU A 27 -7.00 -9.64 -4.67
C LEU A 27 -6.37 -8.52 -3.84
N ARG A 28 -6.32 -8.71 -2.53
CA ARG A 28 -5.76 -7.73 -1.60
C ARG A 28 -4.50 -8.29 -0.98
N LEU A 29 -3.40 -7.54 -1.13
CA LEU A 29 -2.10 -7.89 -0.56
C LEU A 29 -1.71 -6.83 0.46
N TYR A 30 -1.24 -7.27 1.62
CA TYR A 30 -0.88 -6.40 2.74
C TYR A 30 0.48 -6.79 3.29
N GLU A 31 1.25 -5.78 3.69
CA GLU A 31 2.49 -6.01 4.43
C GLU A 31 2.82 -4.82 5.33
N ASN A 32 3.55 -5.10 6.41
CA ASN A 32 4.25 -4.08 7.19
C ASN A 32 5.66 -3.99 6.59
N GLY A 33 5.82 -3.12 5.60
CA GLY A 33 7.04 -3.04 4.83
C GLY A 33 7.95 -1.91 5.28
N CYS A 34 9.25 -2.19 5.29
CA CYS A 34 10.26 -1.19 5.58
C CYS A 34 10.80 -0.64 4.27
N CYS A 35 10.68 0.67 4.09
CA CYS A 35 11.08 1.36 2.86
C CYS A 35 12.25 2.29 3.12
N HIS A 36 13.13 2.40 2.12
CA HIS A 36 14.32 3.25 2.19
C HIS A 36 14.35 4.15 0.97
N ARG A 37 14.51 5.46 1.21
CA ARG A 37 14.56 6.44 0.13
C ARG A 37 15.74 7.38 0.35
N ASN A 38 16.50 7.63 -0.72
CA ASN A 38 17.61 8.58 -0.67
C ASN A 38 17.07 10.00 -0.89
N GLU A 39 16.42 10.53 0.14
CA GLU A 39 15.86 11.87 0.09
C GLU A 39 16.97 12.93 0.20
N PRO A 40 16.92 14.01 -0.59
CA PRO A 40 17.89 15.12 -0.43
C PRO A 40 17.69 15.82 0.91
N HIS A 41 18.76 16.41 1.44
CA HIS A 41 18.70 17.07 2.75
C HIS A 41 17.59 18.11 2.84
N GLY A 42 17.35 18.88 1.79
CA GLY A 42 16.31 19.89 1.77
C GLY A 42 14.89 19.34 1.85
N ALA A 43 14.70 18.04 1.55
CA ALA A 43 13.39 17.41 1.60
C ALA A 43 13.10 16.76 2.95
N LEU A 44 14.11 16.58 3.81
CA LEU A 44 13.92 15.98 5.13
C LEU A 44 13.16 16.94 6.04
N HIS A 45 12.18 16.41 6.78
CA HIS A 45 11.33 17.25 7.63
C HIS A 45 10.89 16.47 8.87
N GLY A 46 11.73 16.46 9.91
CA GLY A 46 11.42 15.79 11.17
C GLY A 46 11.02 14.34 10.95
N LEU A 47 9.90 13.94 11.54
CA LEU A 47 9.34 12.60 11.35
C LEU A 47 8.43 12.51 10.13
N MET A 48 8.10 13.63 9.48
CA MET A 48 7.21 13.66 8.32
C MET A 48 7.88 13.14 7.05
N ARG A 49 9.18 13.40 6.92
CA ARG A 49 9.94 12.93 5.76
C ARG A 49 11.31 12.46 6.20
N VAL A 50 11.50 11.15 6.13
CA VAL A 50 12.72 10.46 6.59
C VAL A 50 13.23 9.54 5.48
N ARG A 51 14.43 9.00 5.66
CA ARG A 51 15.04 8.11 4.67
C ARG A 51 14.68 6.65 4.88
N GLN A 52 14.27 6.27 6.07
CA GLN A 52 13.82 4.92 6.38
C GLN A 52 12.50 5.01 7.15
N PHE A 53 11.53 4.20 6.76
CA PHE A 53 10.24 4.16 7.45
C PHE A 53 9.55 2.84 7.19
N THR A 54 8.66 2.47 8.12
CA THR A 54 7.82 1.28 7.98
C THR A 54 6.40 1.71 7.70
N GLN A 55 5.77 1.06 6.75
CA GLN A 55 4.39 1.33 6.36
C GLN A 55 3.51 0.11 6.59
N ASP A 56 2.28 0.36 7.03
CA ASP A 56 1.19 -0.57 6.84
C ASP A 56 0.67 -0.33 5.43
N ASP A 57 1.04 -1.19 4.51
CA ASP A 57 0.82 -0.97 3.09
C ASP A 57 0.03 -2.10 2.47
N ALA A 58 -0.90 -1.74 1.59
CA ALA A 58 -1.74 -2.70 0.91
C ALA A 58 -1.93 -2.31 -0.55
N HIS A 59 -2.08 -3.33 -1.38
CA HIS A 59 -2.37 -3.14 -2.79
C HIS A 59 -3.57 -4.00 -3.15
N ILE A 60 -4.53 -3.41 -3.82
CA ILE A 60 -5.76 -4.07 -4.23
C ILE A 60 -5.76 -4.19 -5.74
N PHE A 61 -5.70 -5.42 -6.23
CA PHE A 61 -5.78 -5.71 -7.66
C PHE A 61 -7.22 -6.06 -7.98
N CYS A 62 -7.87 -5.25 -8.82
CA CYS A 62 -9.28 -5.43 -9.12
C CYS A 62 -9.59 -5.06 -10.58
N ARG A 63 -10.79 -5.45 -11.02
CA ARG A 63 -11.31 -5.04 -12.32
C ARG A 63 -11.84 -3.62 -12.23
N GLU A 64 -11.99 -2.97 -13.39
CA GLU A 64 -12.50 -1.60 -13.43
C GLU A 64 -13.88 -1.47 -12.77
N ASP A 65 -14.75 -2.47 -12.94
CA ASP A 65 -16.09 -2.46 -12.36
C ASP A 65 -16.08 -2.65 -10.85
N GLN A 66 -14.94 -3.04 -10.26
CA GLN A 66 -14.79 -3.23 -8.82
C GLN A 66 -14.16 -2.04 -8.12
N ILE A 67 -13.61 -1.08 -8.87
CA ILE A 67 -12.86 0.04 -8.30
C ILE A 67 -13.70 0.85 -7.32
N VAL A 68 -14.92 1.20 -7.70
CA VAL A 68 -15.80 2.04 -6.87
C VAL A 68 -16.09 1.34 -5.54
N GLU A 69 -16.40 0.05 -5.56
CA GLU A 69 -16.70 -0.72 -4.35
C GLU A 69 -15.47 -0.85 -3.45
N GLU A 70 -14.29 -1.09 -4.05
CA GLU A 70 -13.06 -1.19 -3.27
C GLU A 70 -12.68 0.14 -2.63
N VAL A 71 -12.85 1.25 -3.34
CA VAL A 71 -12.61 2.58 -2.78
C VAL A 71 -13.59 2.88 -1.65
N ARG A 72 -14.87 2.53 -1.81
CA ARG A 72 -15.86 2.69 -0.74
C ARG A 72 -15.49 1.90 0.50
N ALA A 73 -15.09 0.64 0.33
CA ALA A 73 -14.69 -0.21 1.44
C ALA A 73 -13.48 0.37 2.18
N PHE A 74 -12.49 0.86 1.43
CA PHE A 74 -11.32 1.49 2.00
C PHE A 74 -11.69 2.76 2.78
N CYS A 75 -12.51 3.62 2.20
CA CYS A 75 -12.94 4.87 2.87
C CYS A 75 -13.72 4.59 4.14
N ALA A 76 -14.59 3.57 4.12
CA ALA A 76 -15.36 3.20 5.31
C ALA A 76 -14.43 2.68 6.42
N LEU A 77 -13.42 1.88 6.06
CA LEU A 77 -12.45 1.38 7.02
C LEU A 77 -11.61 2.52 7.61
N ALA A 78 -11.12 3.42 6.77
CA ALA A 78 -10.32 4.55 7.20
C ALA A 78 -11.12 5.47 8.13
N ASP A 79 -12.38 5.75 7.79
CA ASP A 79 -13.26 6.58 8.61
C ASP A 79 -13.48 5.95 9.98
N ARG A 80 -13.72 4.65 10.04
CA ARG A 80 -13.90 3.93 11.30
C ARG A 80 -12.64 3.98 12.15
N ILE A 81 -11.47 3.78 11.55
CA ILE A 81 -10.20 3.82 12.29
C ILE A 81 -9.95 5.22 12.84
N TYR A 82 -10.16 6.26 12.03
CA TYR A 82 -9.97 7.63 12.49
C TYR A 82 -10.91 8.00 13.61
N LYS A 83 -12.16 7.56 13.57
CA LYS A 83 -13.12 7.80 14.64
C LYS A 83 -12.72 7.11 15.94
N ASP A 84 -12.18 5.90 15.85
CA ASP A 84 -11.70 5.17 17.02
C ASP A 84 -10.55 5.90 17.70
N PHE A 85 -9.74 6.66 16.95
CA PHE A 85 -8.66 7.47 17.50
C PHE A 85 -9.06 8.92 17.80
N GLY A 86 -10.30 9.29 17.55
CA GLY A 86 -10.81 10.61 17.89
C GLY A 86 -10.53 11.71 16.86
N PHE A 87 -10.23 11.30 15.63
CA PHE A 87 -10.02 12.27 14.55
C PHE A 87 -11.31 12.60 13.82
#